data_0a2a2dd17b8ea93407df33aa9fe780d2
#
_entry.id   0a2a2dd17b8ea93407df33aa9fe780d2
#
_cell.length_a   1.000
_cell.length_b   1.000
_cell.length_c   1.000
_cell.angle_alpha   90.00
_cell.angle_beta   90.00
_cell.angle_gamma   90.00
#
_symmetry.space_group_name_H-M   'P 1'
#
loop_
_entity.id
_entity.type
_entity.pdbx_description
1 polymer ?
#
loop_
_entity_poly.entity_id
_entity_poly.type
_entity_poly.pdbx_seq_one_letter_code
_entity_poly.pdbx_strand_id
1 'polypeptide(L)'
;MSEDKEKEDTEAEDSLSVSEDEELDLDEVDESEELDEVDEVEKEVVPETGAFLVIGQGDFSMSQSNRGADDPGDNTLCEPQYVTVFGDMLFVSDRGNHRVLIWEQFPEENGEPSSLVLGQEDFADCLENRGMSTTLDEMTSGLGDEDLDGFTISKSEEDTLSQPAGIAVIDGKLYVVDSGNHRVLRWEGIPTEDGEPPGLVMGQDNMDDNEANRRGFVGSGSLFFPMGIHSSDDKHVLVADKDNNRVLIWNKIPFSDGWN
;
A
#
# COMPACT_ATOMS: atom_id res chain seq x y z
N MET A 1 51.56 -39.72 -13.09
CA MET A 1 51.42 -39.80 -14.55
C MET A 1 50.85 -38.46 -14.94
N SER A 2 51.73 -37.58 -15.14
CA SER A 2 52.46 -37.07 -16.35
C SER A 2 51.54 -36.15 -17.14
N GLU A 3 51.86 -34.97 -17.51
CA GLU A 3 53.04 -34.10 -17.67
C GLU A 3 52.50 -32.82 -18.30
N ASP A 4 52.84 -31.72 -17.75
CA ASP A 4 53.69 -30.62 -18.22
C ASP A 4 53.60 -30.23 -19.71
N LYS A 5 53.42 -28.94 -20.00
CA LYS A 5 54.42 -28.11 -20.66
C LYS A 5 54.03 -26.62 -20.79
N GLU A 6 54.89 -25.84 -20.16
CA GLU A 6 55.19 -24.44 -20.43
C GLU A 6 55.70 -24.20 -21.84
N LYS A 7 55.62 -22.96 -22.32
CA LYS A 7 56.63 -22.15 -23.06
C LYS A 7 55.99 -20.79 -23.32
N GLU A 8 56.39 -19.69 -22.75
CA GLU A 8 57.59 -18.82 -22.84
C GLU A 8 57.88 -18.21 -24.21
N ASP A 9 58.09 -16.89 -24.10
CA ASP A 9 58.93 -15.95 -24.91
C ASP A 9 58.34 -15.41 -26.23
N THR A 10 58.51 -14.13 -26.61
CA THR A 10 59.62 -13.17 -26.48
C THR A 10 59.16 -11.77 -26.88
N GLU A 11 59.88 -10.79 -26.34
CA GLU A 11 59.91 -9.35 -26.62
C GLU A 11 60.43 -9.05 -28.05
N ALA A 12 59.98 -7.90 -28.59
CA ALA A 12 60.84 -7.11 -29.51
C ALA A 12 60.44 -5.63 -29.44
N GLU A 13 61.29 -4.88 -28.79
CA GLU A 13 61.43 -3.41 -29.00
C GLU A 13 61.94 -3.13 -30.41
N ASP A 14 61.41 -2.07 -31.03
CA ASP A 14 62.19 -1.37 -32.04
C ASP A 14 61.93 0.14 -31.97
N SER A 15 63.02 0.82 -31.74
CA SER A 15 63.21 2.27 -31.68
C SER A 15 63.65 2.81 -33.03
N LEU A 16 63.07 3.94 -33.51
CA LEU A 16 63.76 4.82 -34.47
C LEU A 16 63.11 6.24 -34.45
N SER A 17 63.76 7.14 -33.83
CA SER A 17 64.55 8.35 -34.19
C SER A 17 63.88 9.38 -35.11
N VAL A 18 63.64 10.49 -34.46
CA VAL A 18 63.79 11.94 -34.78
C VAL A 18 64.17 12.32 -36.22
N SER A 19 63.42 13.29 -36.80
CA SER A 19 63.99 14.37 -37.61
C SER A 19 63.15 15.66 -37.43
N GLU A 20 63.90 16.71 -37.15
CA GLU A 20 63.55 18.10 -36.90
C GLU A 20 63.11 18.85 -38.16
N ASP A 21 62.42 19.97 -37.90
CA ASP A 21 62.29 21.20 -38.64
C ASP A 21 61.47 21.23 -39.94
N GLU A 22 60.27 21.82 -39.77
CA GLU A 22 59.75 22.81 -40.74
C GLU A 22 58.93 23.87 -40.00
N GLU A 23 59.47 25.07 -39.91
CA GLU A 23 58.73 26.30 -39.60
C GLU A 23 57.73 26.59 -40.74
N LEU A 24 56.47 26.74 -40.39
CA LEU A 24 55.44 27.28 -41.25
C LEU A 24 54.85 28.55 -40.70
N ASP A 25 54.86 29.59 -41.52
CA ASP A 25 54.40 30.94 -41.31
C ASP A 25 53.01 31.06 -40.73
N LEU A 26 52.87 31.95 -39.71
CA LEU A 26 51.61 32.46 -39.20
C LEU A 26 51.07 33.53 -40.19
N ASP A 27 50.15 33.15 -41.01
CA ASP A 27 49.29 34.12 -41.71
C ASP A 27 48.01 34.33 -40.83
N GLU A 28 47.75 35.61 -40.59
CA GLU A 28 46.58 36.14 -39.87
C GLU A 28 45.29 35.62 -40.52
N VAL A 29 44.47 34.90 -39.71
CA VAL A 29 43.11 34.57 -40.08
C VAL A 29 42.16 35.46 -39.28
N ASP A 30 41.40 36.22 -40.07
CA ASP A 30 40.34 37.16 -39.69
C ASP A 30 39.33 36.56 -38.73
N GLU A 31 39.22 37.16 -37.52
CA GLU A 31 38.18 36.87 -36.49
C GLU A 31 36.86 37.49 -36.93
N SER A 32 36.10 36.79 -37.77
CA SER A 32 34.66 37.05 -37.91
C SER A 32 33.96 35.83 -38.50
N GLU A 33 33.90 34.71 -37.76
CA GLU A 33 32.90 33.70 -37.98
C GLU A 33 31.89 33.71 -36.81
N GLU A 34 30.67 34.06 -37.17
CA GLU A 34 29.48 33.99 -36.33
C GLU A 34 29.41 32.63 -35.65
N LEU A 35 29.32 32.66 -34.34
CA LEU A 35 28.98 31.48 -33.54
C LEU A 35 27.58 31.05 -33.97
N ASP A 36 27.50 30.04 -34.81
CA ASP A 36 26.26 29.29 -35.03
C ASP A 36 25.72 28.83 -33.67
N GLU A 37 24.50 29.24 -33.39
CA GLU A 37 23.69 28.70 -32.26
C GLU A 37 23.75 27.18 -32.37
N VAL A 38 24.49 26.55 -31.47
CA VAL A 38 24.40 25.10 -31.25
C VAL A 38 22.99 24.87 -30.74
N ASP A 39 22.11 24.34 -31.61
CA ASP A 39 20.84 23.76 -31.21
C ASP A 39 21.08 22.91 -29.98
N GLU A 40 20.49 23.32 -28.86
CA GLU A 40 20.38 22.44 -27.68
C GLU A 40 19.68 21.18 -28.16
N VAL A 41 20.45 20.14 -28.43
CA VAL A 41 19.92 18.79 -28.64
C VAL A 41 19.16 18.49 -27.34
N GLU A 42 17.83 18.56 -27.40
CA GLU A 42 16.96 18.04 -26.37
C GLU A 42 17.49 16.64 -26.02
N LYS A 43 18.13 16.53 -24.85
CA LYS A 43 18.50 15.22 -24.30
C LYS A 43 17.20 14.45 -24.20
N GLU A 44 17.04 13.46 -25.06
CA GLU A 44 15.99 12.46 -24.94
C GLU A 44 16.06 11.93 -23.50
N VAL A 45 15.09 12.33 -22.69
CA VAL A 45 15.00 11.88 -21.29
C VAL A 45 14.72 10.38 -21.35
N VAL A 46 15.77 9.59 -21.26
CA VAL A 46 15.63 8.15 -21.07
C VAL A 46 14.84 7.98 -19.77
N PRO A 47 13.65 7.40 -19.81
CA PRO A 47 12.85 7.24 -18.61
C PRO A 47 13.68 6.45 -17.58
N GLU A 48 13.84 7.00 -16.38
CA GLU A 48 14.46 6.30 -15.27
C GLU A 48 13.72 4.98 -15.08
N THR A 49 14.45 3.88 -14.98
CA THR A 49 13.88 2.53 -14.83
C THR A 49 13.30 2.28 -13.43
N GLY A 50 13.33 3.28 -12.54
CA GLY A 50 12.81 3.25 -11.18
C GLY A 50 11.38 3.80 -11.06
N ALA A 51 10.83 3.74 -9.84
CA ALA A 51 9.58 4.42 -9.52
C ALA A 51 9.79 5.94 -9.63
N PHE A 52 8.80 6.64 -10.15
CA PHE A 52 8.86 8.11 -10.32
C PHE A 52 8.23 8.87 -9.16
N LEU A 53 7.46 8.18 -8.28
CA LEU A 53 6.74 8.77 -7.16
C LEU A 53 6.75 7.83 -5.95
N VAL A 54 6.82 8.40 -4.73
CA VAL A 54 6.69 7.67 -3.48
C VAL A 54 5.62 8.31 -2.59
N ILE A 55 4.73 7.48 -2.04
CA ILE A 55 3.69 7.87 -1.09
C ILE A 55 4.03 7.31 0.30
N GLY A 56 3.68 8.05 1.34
CA GLY A 56 3.97 7.68 2.74
C GLY A 56 5.36 8.07 3.22
N GLN A 57 6.25 8.49 2.31
CA GLN A 57 7.60 8.96 2.60
C GLN A 57 7.85 10.29 1.88
N GLY A 58 8.80 11.09 2.39
CA GLY A 58 9.17 12.36 1.75
C GLY A 58 10.03 12.19 0.51
N ASP A 59 10.79 11.10 0.44
CA ASP A 59 11.63 10.74 -0.70
C ASP A 59 11.92 9.23 -0.72
N PHE A 60 12.57 8.75 -1.79
CA PHE A 60 12.89 7.33 -2.01
C PHE A 60 13.91 6.73 -1.05
N SER A 61 14.62 7.54 -0.26
CA SER A 61 15.64 7.09 0.70
C SER A 61 15.08 6.84 2.11
N MET A 62 13.87 7.30 2.39
CA MET A 62 13.19 7.15 3.68
C MET A 62 12.42 5.83 3.75
N SER A 63 12.36 5.21 4.94
CA SER A 63 11.71 3.91 5.15
C SER A 63 11.12 3.70 6.55
N GLN A 64 11.07 4.73 7.37
CA GLN A 64 10.56 4.62 8.73
C GLN A 64 9.03 4.68 8.75
N SER A 65 8.40 3.84 9.57
CA SER A 65 6.96 3.95 9.86
C SER A 65 6.62 5.37 10.29
N ASN A 66 5.56 5.91 9.74
CA ASN A 66 5.09 7.27 10.00
C ASN A 66 6.20 8.33 9.86
N ARG A 67 7.17 8.10 8.93
CA ARG A 67 8.38 8.94 8.75
C ARG A 67 9.20 9.13 10.01
N GLY A 68 9.09 8.20 10.97
CA GLY A 68 9.78 8.24 12.28
C GLY A 68 9.06 9.05 13.35
N ALA A 69 7.84 9.52 13.11
CA ALA A 69 7.00 10.14 14.14
C ALA A 69 6.28 9.07 14.98
N ASP A 70 5.93 9.40 16.21
CA ASP A 70 5.16 8.56 17.11
C ASP A 70 3.69 8.48 16.62
N ASP A 71 3.12 9.59 16.19
CA ASP A 71 1.77 9.69 15.65
C ASP A 71 1.80 9.75 14.11
N PRO A 72 0.84 9.13 13.42
CA PRO A 72 0.72 9.24 11.97
C PRO A 72 0.21 10.63 11.54
N GLY A 73 0.24 10.88 10.24
CA GLY A 73 -0.34 12.05 9.60
C GLY A 73 -0.97 11.69 8.26
N ASP A 74 -1.53 12.67 7.57
CA ASP A 74 -2.20 12.53 6.28
C ASP A 74 -1.30 12.02 5.13
N ASN A 75 0.01 12.14 5.30
CA ASN A 75 1.03 11.80 4.31
C ASN A 75 2.04 10.75 4.80
N THR A 76 1.70 9.99 5.84
CA THR A 76 2.54 8.93 6.42
C THR A 76 1.88 7.58 6.32
N LEU A 77 2.67 6.51 6.31
CA LEU A 77 2.20 5.13 6.28
C LEU A 77 2.98 4.26 7.28
N CYS A 78 2.28 3.24 7.80
CA CYS A 78 2.85 2.17 8.61
C CYS A 78 2.40 0.81 8.07
N GLU A 79 3.33 -0.03 7.61
CA GLU A 79 3.03 -1.36 7.06
C GLU A 79 1.90 -1.36 6.00
N PRO A 80 1.97 -0.52 4.93
CA PRO A 80 0.94 -0.51 3.91
C PRO A 80 0.79 -1.90 3.28
N GLN A 81 -0.45 -2.41 3.22
CA GLN A 81 -0.72 -3.79 2.83
C GLN A 81 -1.26 -3.92 1.41
N TYR A 82 -2.08 -2.97 0.98
CA TYR A 82 -2.74 -3.03 -0.31
C TYR A 82 -2.92 -1.64 -0.90
N VAL A 83 -2.94 -1.59 -2.23
CA VAL A 83 -3.16 -0.37 -2.99
C VAL A 83 -4.06 -0.67 -4.17
N THR A 84 -5.00 0.23 -4.48
CA THR A 84 -5.84 0.15 -5.67
C THR A 84 -6.15 1.53 -6.21
N VAL A 85 -6.51 1.59 -7.48
CA VAL A 85 -6.90 2.82 -8.18
C VAL A 85 -8.29 2.64 -8.76
N PHE A 86 -9.11 3.67 -8.66
CA PHE A 86 -10.42 3.73 -9.31
C PHE A 86 -10.65 5.14 -9.87
N GLY A 87 -10.74 5.25 -11.19
CA GLY A 87 -10.67 6.56 -11.85
C GLY A 87 -9.33 7.23 -11.58
N ASP A 88 -9.38 8.46 -11.10
CA ASP A 88 -8.20 9.24 -10.70
C ASP A 88 -7.91 9.13 -9.19
N MET A 89 -8.65 8.30 -8.46
CA MET A 89 -8.51 8.13 -7.02
C MET A 89 -7.55 7.00 -6.66
N LEU A 90 -6.75 7.20 -5.61
CA LEU A 90 -5.86 6.20 -5.05
C LEU A 90 -6.36 5.79 -3.64
N PHE A 91 -6.33 4.50 -3.35
CA PHE A 91 -6.71 3.93 -2.05
C PHE A 91 -5.56 3.09 -1.51
N VAL A 92 -5.20 3.29 -0.24
CA VAL A 92 -4.12 2.55 0.42
C VAL A 92 -4.61 2.01 1.76
N SER A 93 -4.47 0.68 1.98
CA SER A 93 -4.60 0.11 3.32
C SER A 93 -3.35 0.39 4.13
N ASP A 94 -3.42 1.31 5.05
CA ASP A 94 -2.38 1.66 6.01
C ASP A 94 -2.54 0.78 7.25
N ARG A 95 -2.14 -0.51 7.08
CA ARG A 95 -2.45 -1.61 7.97
C ARG A 95 -1.98 -1.38 9.40
N GLY A 96 -0.73 -0.89 9.57
CA GLY A 96 -0.14 -0.67 10.88
C GLY A 96 -0.76 0.49 11.66
N ASN A 97 -1.43 1.42 10.96
CA ASN A 97 -2.21 2.51 11.55
C ASN A 97 -3.72 2.22 11.59
N HIS A 98 -4.14 0.99 11.28
CA HIS A 98 -5.53 0.54 11.35
C HIS A 98 -6.52 1.44 10.58
N ARG A 99 -6.13 1.90 9.38
CA ARG A 99 -6.91 2.86 8.58
C ARG A 99 -6.77 2.60 7.08
N VAL A 100 -7.67 3.21 6.31
CA VAL A 100 -7.53 3.34 4.86
C VAL A 100 -7.39 4.81 4.53
N LEU A 101 -6.40 5.16 3.72
CA LEU A 101 -6.20 6.49 3.19
C LEU A 101 -6.68 6.57 1.74
N ILE A 102 -7.31 7.69 1.40
CA ILE A 102 -7.86 7.96 0.07
C ILE A 102 -7.30 9.28 -0.46
N TRP A 103 -6.76 9.26 -1.67
CA TRP A 103 -6.46 10.45 -2.47
C TRP A 103 -7.56 10.59 -3.51
N GLU A 104 -8.30 11.70 -3.50
CA GLU A 104 -9.36 11.99 -4.46
C GLU A 104 -8.84 12.28 -5.87
N GLN A 105 -7.56 12.69 -5.96
CA GLN A 105 -6.81 12.83 -7.20
C GLN A 105 -5.55 12.00 -7.10
N PHE A 106 -5.10 11.44 -8.21
CA PHE A 106 -3.86 10.67 -8.23
C PHE A 106 -2.68 11.58 -7.85
N PRO A 107 -1.84 11.19 -6.87
CA PRO A 107 -0.74 12.02 -6.39
C PRO A 107 0.25 12.40 -7.48
N GLU A 108 0.74 13.64 -7.45
CA GLU A 108 1.71 14.17 -8.41
C GLU A 108 3.08 14.45 -7.78
N GLU A 109 3.16 14.53 -6.44
CA GLU A 109 4.39 14.81 -5.70
C GLU A 109 4.72 13.73 -4.67
N ASN A 110 6.03 13.60 -4.34
CA ASN A 110 6.46 12.67 -3.29
C ASN A 110 5.86 13.06 -1.94
N GLY A 111 5.27 12.07 -1.27
CA GLY A 111 4.70 12.27 0.05
C GLY A 111 3.50 13.21 0.07
N GLU A 112 2.80 13.34 -1.04
CA GLU A 112 1.55 14.11 -1.11
C GLU A 112 0.54 13.60 -0.09
N PRO A 113 -0.15 14.50 0.65
CA PRO A 113 -1.13 14.11 1.66
C PRO A 113 -2.38 13.48 1.04
N SER A 114 -2.98 12.53 1.75
CA SER A 114 -4.28 11.96 1.41
C SER A 114 -5.41 12.96 1.70
N SER A 115 -6.53 12.78 1.04
CA SER A 115 -7.71 13.63 1.18
C SER A 115 -8.62 13.18 2.31
N LEU A 116 -8.71 11.85 2.54
CA LEU A 116 -9.66 11.25 3.49
C LEU A 116 -9.04 10.08 4.24
N VAL A 117 -9.54 9.83 5.46
CA VAL A 117 -9.21 8.68 6.30
C VAL A 117 -10.48 7.91 6.68
N LEU A 118 -10.41 6.57 6.62
CA LEU A 118 -11.45 5.65 7.09
C LEU A 118 -10.90 4.76 8.19
N GLY A 119 -11.74 4.41 9.17
CA GLY A 119 -11.37 3.56 10.30
C GLY A 119 -10.84 4.30 11.52
N GLN A 120 -10.50 5.58 11.35
CA GLN A 120 -10.08 6.51 12.41
C GLN A 120 -10.90 7.79 12.33
N GLU A 121 -10.95 8.59 13.42
CA GLU A 121 -11.66 9.88 13.43
C GLU A 121 -10.89 10.97 12.69
N ASP A 122 -9.55 10.91 12.76
CA ASP A 122 -8.67 11.81 12.04
C ASP A 122 -7.35 11.13 11.62
N PHE A 123 -6.47 11.88 10.96
CA PHE A 123 -5.20 11.38 10.45
C PHE A 123 -4.13 11.10 11.52
N ALA A 124 -4.29 11.61 12.72
CA ALA A 124 -3.34 11.42 13.81
C ALA A 124 -3.63 10.16 14.64
N ASP A 125 -4.82 9.59 14.48
CA ASP A 125 -5.24 8.38 15.17
C ASP A 125 -4.72 7.10 14.48
N CYS A 126 -4.37 6.08 15.29
CA CYS A 126 -3.84 4.81 14.80
C CYS A 126 -4.16 3.61 15.67
N LEU A 127 -5.09 3.74 16.60
CA LEU A 127 -5.41 2.65 17.48
C LEU A 127 -6.34 1.63 16.80
N GLU A 128 -6.05 0.35 17.01
CA GLU A 128 -6.94 -0.73 16.60
C GLU A 128 -8.36 -0.48 17.12
N ASN A 129 -9.35 -0.48 16.23
CA ASN A 129 -10.74 -0.19 16.57
C ASN A 129 -10.90 1.10 17.41
N ARG A 130 -10.07 2.15 17.10
CA ARG A 130 -10.02 3.41 17.87
C ARG A 130 -9.76 3.22 19.37
N GLY A 131 -9.10 2.13 19.77
CA GLY A 131 -8.84 1.79 21.16
C GLY A 131 -10.08 1.32 21.93
N MET A 132 -11.17 1.06 21.23
CA MET A 132 -12.38 0.54 21.88
C MET A 132 -12.16 -0.85 22.44
N SER A 133 -12.61 -1.07 23.66
CA SER A 133 -12.48 -2.36 24.34
C SER A 133 -13.66 -2.61 25.25
N THR A 134 -13.95 -3.88 25.47
CA THR A 134 -14.90 -4.34 26.48
C THR A 134 -14.22 -5.26 27.48
N THR A 135 -14.66 -5.30 28.70
CA THR A 135 -14.14 -6.25 29.68
C THR A 135 -14.80 -7.62 29.48
N LEU A 136 -14.08 -8.68 29.82
CA LEU A 136 -14.62 -10.04 29.73
C LEU A 136 -15.85 -10.22 30.65
N ASP A 137 -15.89 -9.50 31.78
CA ASP A 137 -17.01 -9.49 32.71
C ASP A 137 -18.29 -8.89 32.10
N GLU A 138 -18.16 -7.80 31.32
CA GLU A 138 -19.29 -7.22 30.57
C GLU A 138 -19.81 -8.17 29.47
N MET A 139 -18.93 -8.90 28.77
CA MET A 139 -19.32 -9.88 27.77
C MET A 139 -20.01 -11.12 28.37
N THR A 140 -19.58 -11.56 29.54
CA THR A 140 -20.09 -12.78 30.19
C THR A 140 -21.29 -12.53 31.09
N SER A 141 -21.81 -11.29 31.12
CA SER A 141 -22.99 -10.90 31.96
C SER A 141 -22.83 -11.24 33.43
N GLY A 142 -21.66 -11.00 34.00
CA GLY A 142 -21.44 -11.11 35.43
C GLY A 142 -21.41 -12.55 35.96
N LEU A 143 -20.84 -13.49 35.25
CA LEU A 143 -20.63 -14.87 35.74
C LEU A 143 -19.59 -14.99 36.86
N GLY A 144 -19.11 -13.84 37.37
CA GLY A 144 -18.43 -13.75 38.65
C GLY A 144 -17.15 -14.59 38.78
N ASP A 145 -16.33 -14.65 37.76
CA ASP A 145 -14.99 -15.23 37.88
C ASP A 145 -13.99 -14.10 38.18
N GLU A 146 -13.65 -13.94 39.47
CA GLU A 146 -12.75 -12.88 39.95
C GLU A 146 -11.33 -12.94 39.30
N ASP A 147 -10.98 -14.06 38.64
CA ASP A 147 -9.70 -14.24 37.95
C ASP A 147 -9.65 -13.57 36.56
N LEU A 148 -10.79 -13.09 36.02
CA LEU A 148 -10.90 -12.43 34.71
C LEU A 148 -11.06 -10.91 34.80
N ASP A 149 -11.08 -10.38 36.03
CA ASP A 149 -11.23 -8.95 36.28
C ASP A 149 -10.06 -8.14 35.68
N GLY A 150 -10.40 -7.28 34.73
CA GLY A 150 -9.42 -6.42 34.02
C GLY A 150 -8.88 -6.95 32.70
N PHE A 151 -9.29 -8.13 32.24
CA PHE A 151 -8.96 -8.56 30.87
C PHE A 151 -9.87 -7.86 29.87
N THR A 152 -9.27 -7.06 28.98
CA THR A 152 -9.98 -6.32 27.93
C THR A 152 -9.83 -6.99 26.57
N ILE A 153 -10.91 -6.98 25.79
CA ILE A 153 -10.94 -7.46 24.40
C ILE A 153 -11.23 -6.27 23.52
N SER A 154 -10.51 -6.15 22.41
CA SER A 154 -10.77 -5.13 21.40
C SER A 154 -12.20 -5.29 20.86
N LYS A 155 -12.94 -4.19 20.80
CA LYS A 155 -14.33 -4.12 20.34
C LYS A 155 -14.36 -3.35 19.02
N SER A 156 -15.01 -3.91 17.99
CA SER A 156 -15.31 -3.17 16.77
C SER A 156 -16.59 -2.38 16.87
N GLU A 157 -16.70 -1.33 16.11
CA GLU A 157 -17.93 -0.59 15.78
C GLU A 157 -18.03 -0.48 14.26
N GLU A 158 -19.13 0.09 13.75
CA GLU A 158 -19.42 0.10 12.34
C GLU A 158 -18.33 0.79 11.52
N ASP A 159 -17.74 1.87 12.02
CA ASP A 159 -16.77 2.74 11.36
C ASP A 159 -15.31 2.53 11.79
N THR A 160 -15.04 1.48 12.58
CA THR A 160 -13.68 1.15 13.05
C THR A 160 -13.01 0.09 12.19
N LEU A 161 -11.68 0.09 12.13
CA LEU A 161 -10.88 -0.90 11.43
C LEU A 161 -9.82 -1.56 12.33
N SER A 162 -9.52 -2.80 12.03
CA SER A 162 -8.38 -3.54 12.58
C SER A 162 -7.60 -4.22 11.47
N GLN A 163 -6.36 -3.81 11.27
CA GLN A 163 -5.44 -4.39 10.29
C GLN A 163 -6.06 -4.52 8.88
N PRO A 164 -6.55 -3.43 8.26
CA PRO A 164 -7.16 -3.49 6.95
C PRO A 164 -6.19 -4.04 5.90
N ALA A 165 -6.70 -4.83 4.95
CA ALA A 165 -5.92 -5.46 3.89
C ALA A 165 -6.49 -5.15 2.51
N GLY A 166 -7.11 -6.11 1.82
CA GLY A 166 -7.60 -5.92 0.46
C GLY A 166 -8.63 -4.79 0.32
N ILE A 167 -8.51 -4.02 -0.75
CA ILE A 167 -9.47 -2.97 -1.13
C ILE A 167 -9.93 -3.24 -2.56
N ALA A 168 -11.21 -3.03 -2.83
CA ALA A 168 -11.75 -3.07 -4.18
C ALA A 168 -12.89 -2.07 -4.34
N VAL A 169 -13.02 -1.48 -5.54
CA VAL A 169 -14.22 -0.77 -5.94
C VAL A 169 -14.97 -1.67 -6.93
N ILE A 170 -16.18 -2.06 -6.58
CA ILE A 170 -17.01 -2.99 -7.34
C ILE A 170 -18.37 -2.35 -7.56
N ASP A 171 -18.77 -2.16 -8.82
CA ASP A 171 -20.01 -1.48 -9.19
C ASP A 171 -20.15 -0.10 -8.50
N GLY A 172 -19.03 0.66 -8.46
CA GLY A 172 -18.97 1.99 -7.86
C GLY A 172 -19.05 2.03 -6.33
N LYS A 173 -18.97 0.90 -5.64
CA LYS A 173 -19.02 0.75 -4.18
C LYS A 173 -17.65 0.37 -3.64
N LEU A 174 -17.22 1.03 -2.58
CA LEU A 174 -15.95 0.67 -1.90
C LEU A 174 -16.14 -0.55 -1.02
N TYR A 175 -15.21 -1.48 -1.09
CA TYR A 175 -15.07 -2.64 -0.21
C TYR A 175 -13.70 -2.62 0.45
N VAL A 176 -13.66 -2.82 1.76
CA VAL A 176 -12.44 -2.93 2.55
C VAL A 176 -12.45 -4.23 3.34
N VAL A 177 -11.40 -5.02 3.20
CA VAL A 177 -11.16 -6.21 4.02
C VAL A 177 -10.61 -5.76 5.36
N ASP A 178 -11.41 -5.85 6.41
CA ASP A 178 -11.09 -5.54 7.79
C ASP A 178 -10.64 -6.83 8.49
N SER A 179 -9.36 -7.19 8.25
CA SER A 179 -8.81 -8.51 8.54
C SER A 179 -8.85 -8.87 10.01
N GLY A 180 -8.45 -7.95 10.88
CA GLY A 180 -8.42 -8.18 12.33
C GLY A 180 -9.80 -8.36 12.95
N ASN A 181 -10.83 -7.76 12.35
CA ASN A 181 -12.23 -7.93 12.75
C ASN A 181 -12.95 -9.05 11.98
N HIS A 182 -12.23 -9.83 11.18
CA HIS A 182 -12.76 -11.00 10.49
C HIS A 182 -13.96 -10.70 9.58
N ARG A 183 -13.96 -9.54 8.90
CA ARG A 183 -15.07 -9.04 8.09
C ARG A 183 -14.63 -8.32 6.84
N VAL A 184 -15.58 -8.05 5.96
CA VAL A 184 -15.45 -7.11 4.84
C VAL A 184 -16.52 -6.05 5.02
N LEU A 185 -16.12 -4.79 4.99
CA LEU A 185 -17.01 -3.63 5.05
C LEU A 185 -17.26 -3.11 3.64
N ARG A 186 -18.51 -2.64 3.39
CA ARG A 186 -18.89 -2.05 2.10
C ARG A 186 -19.57 -0.70 2.31
N TRP A 187 -19.10 0.30 1.63
CA TRP A 187 -19.75 1.61 1.47
C TRP A 187 -20.65 1.62 0.23
N GLU A 188 -21.76 2.36 0.27
CA GLU A 188 -22.71 2.44 -0.84
C GLU A 188 -22.21 3.29 -2.03
N GLY A 189 -21.07 3.92 -1.90
CA GLY A 189 -20.34 4.69 -2.88
C GLY A 189 -18.87 4.81 -2.48
N ILE A 190 -18.18 5.78 -3.03
CA ILE A 190 -16.88 6.22 -2.53
C ILE A 190 -17.14 7.22 -1.40
N PRO A 191 -16.57 7.04 -0.20
CA PRO A 191 -16.69 7.97 0.92
C PRO A 191 -16.26 9.39 0.56
N THR A 192 -16.91 10.38 1.15
CA THR A 192 -16.67 11.81 0.92
C THR A 192 -16.33 12.58 2.19
N GLU A 193 -16.33 11.92 3.34
CA GLU A 193 -16.02 12.50 4.64
C GLU A 193 -15.13 11.52 5.44
N ASP A 194 -14.28 12.06 6.34
CA ASP A 194 -13.47 11.25 7.23
C ASP A 194 -14.36 10.42 8.14
N GLY A 195 -13.96 9.17 8.40
CA GLY A 195 -14.70 8.26 9.25
C GLY A 195 -16.11 7.90 8.75
N GLU A 196 -16.47 8.20 7.48
CA GLU A 196 -17.80 7.84 6.94
C GLU A 196 -18.08 6.35 7.17
N PRO A 197 -19.22 5.98 7.83
CA PRO A 197 -19.50 4.60 8.15
C PRO A 197 -19.91 3.79 6.91
N PRO A 198 -19.57 2.49 6.86
CA PRO A 198 -20.04 1.58 5.82
C PRO A 198 -21.54 1.28 5.95
N GLY A 199 -22.15 0.87 4.86
CA GLY A 199 -23.56 0.48 4.82
C GLY A 199 -23.82 -1.01 4.93
N LEU A 200 -22.76 -1.86 4.93
CA LEU A 200 -22.94 -3.32 4.96
C LEU A 200 -21.68 -4.04 5.46
N VAL A 201 -21.89 -5.16 6.18
CA VAL A 201 -20.85 -6.08 6.63
C VAL A 201 -21.04 -7.48 6.02
N MET A 202 -19.91 -8.10 5.60
CA MET A 202 -19.82 -9.52 5.22
C MET A 202 -18.89 -10.23 6.18
N GLY A 203 -19.20 -11.47 6.52
CA GLY A 203 -18.38 -12.28 7.43
C GLY A 203 -18.84 -12.23 8.89
N GLN A 204 -19.65 -11.24 9.27
CA GLN A 204 -20.25 -11.08 10.60
C GLN A 204 -21.77 -10.94 10.49
N ASP A 205 -22.48 -11.08 11.61
CA ASP A 205 -23.94 -10.95 11.68
C ASP A 205 -24.39 -9.48 11.74
N ASN A 206 -23.55 -8.62 12.30
CA ASN A 206 -23.77 -7.17 12.40
C ASN A 206 -22.41 -6.42 12.39
N MET A 207 -22.47 -5.08 12.35
CA MET A 207 -21.30 -4.20 12.23
C MET A 207 -20.39 -4.23 13.47
N ASP A 208 -20.92 -4.54 14.63
CA ASP A 208 -20.18 -4.51 15.89
C ASP A 208 -19.49 -5.83 16.23
N ASP A 209 -19.79 -6.89 15.47
CA ASP A 209 -19.17 -8.21 15.68
C ASP A 209 -17.79 -8.27 15.03
N ASN A 210 -16.84 -8.92 15.72
CA ASN A 210 -15.46 -9.10 15.24
C ASN A 210 -14.89 -10.49 15.58
N GLU A 211 -15.74 -11.46 15.83
CA GLU A 211 -15.31 -12.79 16.21
C GLU A 211 -15.05 -13.69 15.01
N ALA A 212 -13.93 -14.43 15.04
CA ALA A 212 -13.60 -15.39 14.00
C ALA A 212 -14.77 -16.36 13.76
N ASN A 213 -15.16 -16.52 12.48
CA ASN A 213 -16.23 -17.43 12.09
C ASN A 213 -17.56 -17.20 12.86
N ARG A 214 -17.87 -15.92 13.19
CA ARG A 214 -19.12 -15.58 13.93
C ARG A 214 -19.29 -16.34 15.24
N ARG A 215 -18.21 -16.47 16.01
CA ARG A 215 -18.16 -17.25 17.28
C ARG A 215 -18.49 -18.74 17.11
N GLY A 216 -18.42 -19.30 15.90
CA GLY A 216 -18.94 -20.62 15.65
C GLY A 216 -18.17 -21.42 14.64
N PHE A 217 -18.92 -22.09 13.81
CA PHE A 217 -18.37 -22.98 12.79
C PHE A 217 -18.13 -22.28 11.48
N VAL A 218 -17.13 -22.76 10.76
CA VAL A 218 -16.85 -22.32 9.38
C VAL A 218 -18.07 -22.58 8.51
N GLY A 219 -18.61 -21.53 7.91
CA GLY A 219 -19.81 -21.55 7.06
C GLY A 219 -19.62 -20.74 5.77
N SER A 220 -20.65 -20.70 4.92
CA SER A 220 -20.59 -19.96 3.65
C SER A 220 -20.52 -18.45 3.81
N GLY A 221 -21.00 -17.92 4.94
CA GLY A 221 -21.01 -16.48 5.22
C GLY A 221 -20.07 -16.06 6.33
N SER A 222 -19.21 -16.96 6.86
CA SER A 222 -18.27 -16.65 7.93
C SER A 222 -16.87 -16.44 7.38
N LEU A 223 -16.06 -15.59 8.04
CA LEU A 223 -14.68 -15.28 7.67
C LEU A 223 -13.73 -15.45 8.89
N PHE A 224 -12.46 -15.77 8.57
CA PHE A 224 -11.40 -15.77 9.55
C PHE A 224 -10.13 -15.17 8.94
N PHE A 225 -9.79 -13.96 9.38
CA PHE A 225 -8.64 -13.17 8.93
C PHE A 225 -8.55 -13.11 7.39
N PRO A 226 -9.59 -12.61 6.72
CA PRO A 226 -9.57 -12.45 5.27
C PRO A 226 -8.48 -11.45 4.87
N MET A 227 -7.86 -11.62 3.68
CA MET A 227 -6.75 -10.78 3.25
C MET A 227 -6.98 -10.08 1.91
N GLY A 228 -7.76 -10.66 1.04
CA GLY A 228 -7.93 -10.14 -0.30
C GLY A 228 -9.38 -10.12 -0.74
N ILE A 229 -9.70 -9.15 -1.57
CA ILE A 229 -10.99 -9.03 -2.24
C ILE A 229 -10.78 -8.69 -3.71
N HIS A 230 -11.61 -9.21 -4.58
CA HIS A 230 -11.54 -8.95 -6.02
C HIS A 230 -12.90 -9.13 -6.69
N SER A 231 -13.10 -8.40 -7.78
CA SER A 231 -14.12 -8.65 -8.78
C SER A 231 -13.55 -8.32 -10.16
N SER A 232 -13.87 -9.13 -11.15
CA SER A 232 -13.47 -8.89 -12.55
C SER A 232 -14.65 -8.53 -13.46
N ASP A 233 -15.88 -8.62 -12.96
CA ASP A 233 -17.10 -8.51 -13.76
C ASP A 233 -18.23 -7.74 -13.07
N ASP A 234 -17.94 -7.10 -11.93
CA ASP A 234 -18.88 -6.37 -11.08
C ASP A 234 -20.13 -7.19 -10.67
N LYS A 235 -20.04 -8.51 -10.74
CA LYS A 235 -21.13 -9.45 -10.37
C LYS A 235 -20.71 -10.45 -9.33
N HIS A 236 -19.46 -10.91 -9.41
CA HIS A 236 -18.91 -11.86 -8.48
C HIS A 236 -17.97 -11.14 -7.51
N VAL A 237 -18.18 -11.37 -6.23
CA VAL A 237 -17.25 -10.90 -5.18
C VAL A 237 -16.46 -12.10 -4.69
N LEU A 238 -15.12 -12.02 -4.79
CA LEU A 238 -14.20 -13.06 -4.38
C LEU A 238 -13.45 -12.57 -3.14
N VAL A 239 -13.43 -13.35 -2.07
CA VAL A 239 -12.70 -13.05 -0.83
C VAL A 239 -11.74 -14.19 -0.49
N ALA A 240 -10.47 -13.86 -0.32
CA ALA A 240 -9.46 -14.78 0.19
C ALA A 240 -9.59 -14.88 1.72
N ASP A 241 -10.22 -15.94 2.20
CA ASP A 241 -10.49 -16.25 3.60
C ASP A 241 -9.30 -17.04 4.17
N LYS A 242 -8.22 -16.29 4.49
CA LYS A 242 -6.86 -16.81 4.69
C LYS A 242 -6.78 -17.88 5.76
N ASP A 243 -7.28 -17.62 6.97
CA ASP A 243 -7.11 -18.54 8.09
C ASP A 243 -8.12 -19.71 8.09
N ASN A 244 -9.11 -19.65 7.18
CA ASN A 244 -9.93 -20.80 6.82
C ASN A 244 -9.38 -21.56 5.59
N ASN A 245 -8.25 -21.17 5.00
CA ASN A 245 -7.61 -21.81 3.85
C ASN A 245 -8.53 -22.00 2.64
N ARG A 246 -9.34 -20.97 2.31
CA ARG A 246 -10.31 -21.02 1.22
C ARG A 246 -10.50 -19.68 0.51
N VAL A 247 -11.15 -19.71 -0.63
CA VAL A 247 -11.68 -18.53 -1.31
C VAL A 247 -13.20 -18.67 -1.34
N LEU A 248 -13.91 -17.64 -0.90
CA LEU A 248 -15.36 -17.56 -1.03
C LEU A 248 -15.70 -16.73 -2.27
N ILE A 249 -16.74 -17.17 -2.99
CA ILE A 249 -17.22 -16.50 -4.20
C ILE A 249 -18.73 -16.32 -4.07
N TRP A 250 -19.16 -15.06 -4.07
CA TRP A 250 -20.59 -14.71 -4.12
C TRP A 250 -21.00 -14.37 -5.54
N ASN A 251 -22.14 -14.94 -5.97
CA ASN A 251 -22.72 -14.75 -7.31
C ASN A 251 -23.47 -13.43 -7.49
N LYS A 252 -23.58 -12.64 -6.43
CA LYS A 252 -24.21 -11.32 -6.41
C LYS A 252 -23.50 -10.45 -5.44
N ILE A 253 -23.55 -9.15 -5.69
CA ILE A 253 -23.09 -8.15 -4.71
C ILE A 253 -24.02 -8.25 -3.50
N PRO A 254 -23.50 -8.51 -2.29
CA PRO A 254 -24.32 -8.57 -1.08
C PRO A 254 -25.11 -7.26 -0.86
N PHE A 255 -26.33 -7.37 -0.38
CA PHE A 255 -27.25 -6.24 -0.18
C PHE A 255 -27.82 -6.13 1.24
N SER A 256 -27.44 -7.04 2.14
CA SER A 256 -27.79 -7.02 3.56
C SER A 256 -26.69 -7.67 4.39
N ASP A 257 -26.62 -7.30 5.65
CA ASP A 257 -25.65 -7.85 6.60
C ASP A 257 -25.83 -9.36 6.80
N GLY A 258 -24.74 -10.02 7.19
CA GLY A 258 -24.75 -11.45 7.46
C GLY A 258 -25.15 -12.32 6.29
N TRP A 259 -24.99 -11.85 5.06
CA TRP A 259 -25.40 -12.56 3.84
C TRP A 259 -24.68 -13.89 3.68
N ASN A 260 -25.44 -14.97 3.45
CA ASN A 260 -24.99 -16.38 3.34
C ASN A 260 -25.10 -16.88 1.88
#